data_72883973804c54a8c2e062b53453dceb
#
_entry.id   72883973804c54a8c2e062b53453dceb
#
_cell.length_a   1.000
_cell.length_b   1.000
_cell.length_c   1.000
_cell.angle_alpha   90.00
_cell.angle_beta   90.00
_cell.angle_gamma   90.00
#
_symmetry.space_group_name_H-M   'P 1'
#
loop_
_entity.id
_entity.type
_entity.pdbx_description
1 polymer ?
#
loop_
_entity_poly.entity_id
_entity_poly.type
_entity_poly.pdbx_seq_one_letter_code
_entity_poly.pdbx_strand_id
1 'polypeptide(L)'
;MKKILATLTLLFAAINIMAQEHLSFKGIPIEGSMSSFCQKLKAKGFTSIGRDNNLTLFTGNFTGRNATVGVTATDDGKDVFAVVVLFDPSGEWNTLVNTYDYYKDLYTRKYGKPTISKEKNPALSDSNTALMAEVHQGTVVYGSAWEVTGGDIQLSIEKSSGVYEGMVMIRYRDSQNVETKIQNDLDDI
;
A
#
# COMPACT_ATOMS: atom_id res chain seq x y z
N MET A 1 4.42 31.16 65.78
CA MET A 1 3.34 30.69 64.91
C MET A 1 3.92 30.57 63.50
N LYS A 2 4.32 29.36 63.11
CA LYS A 2 4.94 29.06 61.82
C LYS A 2 3.83 28.69 60.84
N LYS A 3 3.65 29.44 59.77
CA LYS A 3 2.75 29.14 58.67
C LYS A 3 3.44 28.12 57.73
N ILE A 4 2.94 26.90 57.66
CA ILE A 4 3.36 25.87 56.72
C ILE A 4 2.60 26.15 55.45
N LEU A 5 3.33 26.59 54.42
CA LEU A 5 2.84 26.76 53.05
C LEU A 5 2.94 25.38 52.35
N ALA A 6 1.81 24.66 52.22
CA ALA A 6 1.76 23.45 51.48
C ALA A 6 1.71 23.76 49.95
N THR A 7 2.82 23.55 49.27
CA THR A 7 2.89 23.66 47.80
C THR A 7 2.36 22.39 47.19
N LEU A 8 1.13 22.42 46.72
CA LEU A 8 0.52 21.31 45.96
C LEU A 8 1.11 21.28 44.55
N THR A 9 2.11 20.45 44.36
CA THR A 9 2.70 20.21 43.04
C THR A 9 1.73 19.32 42.27
N LEU A 10 0.94 19.90 41.36
CA LEU A 10 0.13 19.17 40.40
C LEU A 10 1.07 18.47 39.42
N LEU A 11 1.27 17.17 39.60
CA LEU A 11 1.97 16.32 38.67
C LEU A 11 1.02 16.09 37.47
N PHE A 12 1.14 16.90 36.43
CA PHE A 12 0.53 16.60 35.15
C PHE A 12 1.27 15.38 34.58
N ALA A 13 0.73 14.19 34.82
CA ALA A 13 1.06 13.02 34.05
C ALA A 13 0.56 13.30 32.62
N ALA A 14 1.45 13.73 31.73
CA ALA A 14 1.18 13.72 30.30
C ALA A 14 0.98 12.26 29.90
N ILE A 15 -0.28 11.84 29.84
CA ILE A 15 -0.64 10.60 29.17
C ILE A 15 -0.35 10.86 27.69
N ASN A 16 0.83 10.46 27.22
CA ASN A 16 1.08 10.32 25.79
C ASN A 16 0.12 9.22 25.31
N ILE A 17 -1.09 9.62 24.90
CA ILE A 17 -1.90 8.78 24.03
C ILE A 17 -1.07 8.68 22.78
N MET A 18 -0.31 7.59 22.64
CA MET A 18 0.30 7.19 21.38
C MET A 18 -0.89 6.93 20.47
N ALA A 19 -1.34 8.00 19.76
CA ALA A 19 -2.25 7.80 18.66
C ALA A 19 -1.56 6.79 17.74
N GLN A 20 -2.18 5.65 17.54
CA GLN A 20 -1.63 4.62 16.67
C GLN A 20 -1.46 5.25 15.29
N GLU A 21 -0.23 5.35 14.82
CA GLU A 21 0.09 6.08 13.60
C GLU A 21 -0.38 5.25 12.41
N HIS A 22 -1.28 5.81 11.60
CA HIS A 22 -1.74 5.18 10.37
C HIS A 22 -0.68 5.26 9.28
N LEU A 23 -0.59 4.20 8.47
CA LEU A 23 0.23 4.22 7.26
C LEU A 23 -0.26 5.33 6.32
N SER A 24 0.68 6.01 5.66
CA SER A 24 0.33 7.12 4.76
C SER A 24 0.65 6.83 3.30
N PHE A 25 -0.28 7.20 2.41
CA PHE A 25 -0.08 7.24 0.96
C PHE A 25 0.02 8.68 0.48
N LYS A 26 1.17 9.08 -0.10
CA LYS A 26 1.44 10.48 -0.54
C LYS A 26 1.18 11.53 0.55
N GLY A 27 1.45 11.18 1.81
CA GLY A 27 1.20 12.04 2.96
C GLY A 27 -0.28 12.16 3.35
N ILE A 28 -1.13 11.28 2.86
CA ILE A 28 -2.51 11.11 3.29
C ILE A 28 -2.55 9.87 4.18
N PRO A 29 -2.88 9.96 5.47
CA PRO A 29 -3.09 8.79 6.31
C PRO A 29 -4.17 7.88 5.72
N ILE A 30 -3.92 6.57 5.70
CA ILE A 30 -4.88 5.56 5.21
C ILE A 30 -5.88 5.32 6.33
N GLU A 31 -6.84 6.24 6.46
CA GLU A 31 -7.85 6.27 7.51
C GLU A 31 -9.14 6.94 7.05
N GLY A 32 -10.20 6.74 7.84
CA GLY A 32 -11.50 7.38 7.67
C GLY A 32 -12.22 6.94 6.41
N SER A 33 -13.31 7.63 6.10
CA SER A 33 -14.23 7.18 5.05
C SER A 33 -13.63 7.26 3.64
N MET A 34 -14.08 6.35 2.78
CA MET A 34 -13.78 6.35 1.34
C MET A 34 -13.98 7.72 0.72
N SER A 35 -15.06 8.41 1.05
CA SER A 35 -15.37 9.74 0.49
C SER A 35 -14.32 10.78 0.88
N SER A 36 -13.93 10.81 2.17
CA SER A 36 -12.92 11.74 2.68
C SER A 36 -11.55 11.48 2.06
N PHE A 37 -11.12 10.22 2.03
CA PHE A 37 -9.83 9.83 1.44
C PHE A 37 -9.76 10.18 -0.05
N CYS A 38 -10.83 9.87 -0.81
CA CYS A 38 -10.93 10.18 -2.23
C CYS A 38 -10.85 11.69 -2.51
N GLN A 39 -11.44 12.55 -1.66
CA GLN A 39 -11.31 13.99 -1.78
C GLN A 39 -9.86 14.46 -1.59
N LYS A 40 -9.18 13.94 -0.56
CA LYS A 40 -7.76 14.23 -0.32
C LYS A 40 -6.90 13.78 -1.50
N LEU A 41 -7.20 12.61 -2.10
CA LEU A 41 -6.45 12.08 -3.25
C LEU A 41 -6.65 12.94 -4.51
N LYS A 42 -7.88 13.42 -4.76
CA LYS A 42 -8.15 14.38 -5.83
C LYS A 42 -7.36 15.68 -5.65
N ALA A 43 -7.26 16.19 -4.42
CA ALA A 43 -6.45 17.38 -4.11
C ALA A 43 -4.94 17.17 -4.37
N LYS A 44 -4.47 15.92 -4.42
CA LYS A 44 -3.10 15.55 -4.82
C LYS A 44 -2.92 15.37 -6.33
N GLY A 45 -3.95 15.67 -7.13
CA GLY A 45 -3.89 15.64 -8.60
C GLY A 45 -4.30 14.31 -9.23
N PHE A 46 -4.96 13.42 -8.47
CA PHE A 46 -5.52 12.18 -9.04
C PHE A 46 -6.95 12.39 -9.54
N THR A 47 -7.27 11.76 -10.65
CA THR A 47 -8.60 11.81 -11.27
C THR A 47 -9.31 10.47 -11.10
N SER A 48 -10.51 10.46 -10.56
CA SER A 48 -11.30 9.23 -10.44
C SER A 48 -11.75 8.74 -11.82
N ILE A 49 -11.56 7.45 -12.08
CA ILE A 49 -11.88 6.78 -13.35
C ILE A 49 -12.95 5.68 -13.20
N GLY A 50 -13.31 5.33 -11.96
CA GLY A 50 -14.34 4.34 -11.71
C GLY A 50 -14.56 4.08 -10.23
N ARG A 51 -15.70 3.51 -9.89
CA ARG A 51 -16.03 3.01 -8.56
C ARG A 51 -16.87 1.75 -8.68
N ASP A 52 -16.54 0.76 -7.88
CA ASP A 52 -17.30 -0.46 -7.72
C ASP A 52 -17.31 -0.84 -6.23
N ASN A 53 -18.50 -0.88 -5.61
CA ASN A 53 -18.70 -1.18 -4.21
C ASN A 53 -17.69 -0.42 -3.27
N ASN A 54 -16.81 -1.18 -2.63
CA ASN A 54 -15.80 -0.69 -1.68
C ASN A 54 -14.45 -0.34 -2.35
N LEU A 55 -14.36 -0.32 -3.68
CA LEU A 55 -13.18 0.04 -4.46
C LEU A 55 -13.43 1.30 -5.28
N THR A 56 -12.53 2.26 -5.21
CA THR A 56 -12.52 3.42 -6.11
C THR A 56 -11.19 3.50 -6.85
N LEU A 57 -11.26 3.67 -8.18
CA LEU A 57 -10.10 3.75 -9.05
C LEU A 57 -9.82 5.20 -9.45
N PHE A 58 -8.53 5.51 -9.50
CA PHE A 58 -7.98 6.78 -9.93
C PHE A 58 -6.88 6.59 -10.94
N THR A 59 -6.62 7.60 -11.75
CA THR A 59 -5.39 7.73 -12.51
C THR A 59 -4.66 9.00 -12.10
N GLY A 60 -3.33 8.98 -12.17
CA GLY A 60 -2.52 10.15 -11.82
C GLY A 60 -1.03 9.86 -11.84
N ASN A 61 -0.24 10.87 -11.47
CA ASN A 61 1.21 10.75 -11.43
C ASN A 61 1.70 10.18 -10.08
N PHE A 62 2.43 9.08 -10.16
CA PHE A 62 3.13 8.49 -9.04
C PHE A 62 4.64 8.45 -9.32
N THR A 63 5.41 9.27 -8.61
CA THR A 63 6.89 9.38 -8.77
C THR A 63 7.37 9.61 -10.21
N GLY A 64 6.65 10.48 -10.96
CA GLY A 64 7.00 10.81 -12.34
C GLY A 64 6.41 9.89 -13.41
N ARG A 65 5.69 8.83 -13.02
CA ARG A 65 5.04 7.87 -13.95
C ARG A 65 3.53 7.94 -13.81
N ASN A 66 2.81 7.70 -14.88
CA ASN A 66 1.38 7.47 -14.81
C ASN A 66 1.12 6.15 -14.09
N ALA A 67 0.08 6.14 -13.27
CA ALA A 67 -0.32 4.95 -12.54
C ALA A 67 -1.84 4.93 -12.33
N THR A 68 -2.40 3.74 -12.23
CA THR A 68 -3.74 3.53 -11.70
C THR A 68 -3.63 3.31 -10.19
N VAL A 69 -4.47 3.99 -9.42
CA VAL A 69 -4.50 3.87 -7.97
C VAL A 69 -5.87 3.37 -7.54
N GLY A 70 -5.90 2.21 -6.90
CA GLY A 70 -7.09 1.65 -6.27
C GLY A 70 -7.11 2.00 -4.78
N VAL A 71 -8.23 2.49 -4.29
CA VAL A 71 -8.49 2.74 -2.86
C VAL A 71 -9.58 1.78 -2.42
N THR A 72 -9.31 1.01 -1.37
CA THR A 72 -10.24 0.02 -0.84
C THR A 72 -10.63 0.37 0.60
N ALA A 73 -11.92 0.28 0.89
CA ALA A 73 -12.47 0.50 2.23
C ALA A 73 -13.26 -0.72 2.71
N THR A 74 -13.68 -0.72 3.97
CA THR A 74 -14.68 -1.64 4.52
C THR A 74 -15.99 -1.57 3.72
N ASP A 75 -16.82 -2.59 3.79
CA ASP A 75 -18.03 -2.71 2.96
C ASP A 75 -19.03 -1.57 3.21
N ASP A 76 -19.06 -1.03 4.42
CA ASP A 76 -19.84 0.17 4.75
C ASP A 76 -19.17 1.50 4.32
N GLY A 77 -17.96 1.44 3.79
CA GLY A 77 -17.18 2.57 3.29
C GLY A 77 -16.65 3.52 4.35
N LYS A 78 -16.68 3.12 5.64
CA LYS A 78 -16.26 3.99 6.74
C LYS A 78 -14.77 4.04 6.95
N ASP A 79 -14.04 2.94 6.70
CA ASP A 79 -12.62 2.85 6.95
C ASP A 79 -11.85 2.38 5.72
N VAL A 80 -11.04 3.28 5.17
CA VAL A 80 -10.07 2.94 4.12
C VAL A 80 -8.95 2.14 4.76
N PHE A 81 -8.67 0.94 4.26
CA PHE A 81 -7.65 0.06 4.81
C PHE A 81 -6.50 -0.25 3.85
N ALA A 82 -6.69 -0.04 2.54
CA ALA A 82 -5.64 -0.31 1.56
C ALA A 82 -5.65 0.67 0.38
N VAL A 83 -4.43 0.92 -0.14
CA VAL A 83 -4.21 1.64 -1.39
C VAL A 83 -3.28 0.80 -2.26
N VAL A 84 -3.63 0.62 -3.52
CA VAL A 84 -2.84 -0.13 -4.50
C VAL A 84 -2.45 0.79 -5.65
N VAL A 85 -1.19 0.77 -6.03
CA VAL A 85 -0.66 1.45 -7.22
C VAL A 85 -0.32 0.41 -8.26
N LEU A 86 -0.89 0.54 -9.44
CA LEU A 86 -0.68 -0.33 -10.58
C LEU A 86 0.00 0.48 -11.69
N PHE A 87 1.11 -0.01 -12.20
CA PHE A 87 1.79 0.56 -13.35
C PHE A 87 1.29 -0.07 -14.65
N ASP A 88 1.54 0.61 -15.76
CA ASP A 88 1.13 0.14 -17.07
C ASP A 88 1.65 -1.29 -17.32
N PRO A 89 0.81 -2.20 -17.84
CA PRO A 89 1.22 -3.55 -18.17
C PRO A 89 2.32 -3.58 -19.23
N SER A 90 3.12 -4.64 -19.21
CA SER A 90 4.17 -4.88 -20.21
C SER A 90 4.26 -6.36 -20.56
N GLY A 91 4.46 -6.66 -21.83
CA GLY A 91 4.85 -7.99 -22.34
C GLY A 91 6.36 -8.25 -22.29
N GLU A 92 7.13 -7.33 -21.71
CA GLU A 92 8.59 -7.40 -21.66
C GLU A 92 9.07 -7.58 -20.22
N TRP A 93 9.67 -8.74 -19.92
CA TRP A 93 10.17 -9.09 -18.58
C TRP A 93 11.15 -8.06 -18.04
N ASN A 94 12.09 -7.60 -18.86
CA ASN A 94 13.08 -6.60 -18.43
C ASN A 94 12.43 -5.27 -18.06
N THR A 95 11.33 -4.88 -18.71
CA THR A 95 10.59 -3.66 -18.36
C THR A 95 9.94 -3.79 -16.97
N LEU A 96 9.39 -4.97 -16.67
CA LEU A 96 8.80 -5.26 -15.35
C LEU A 96 9.86 -5.25 -14.26
N VAL A 97 10.99 -5.97 -14.46
CA VAL A 97 12.10 -6.04 -13.50
C VAL A 97 12.72 -4.66 -13.27
N ASN A 98 13.02 -3.91 -14.32
CA ASN A 98 13.58 -2.56 -14.17
C ASN A 98 12.65 -1.62 -13.40
N THR A 99 11.34 -1.74 -13.61
CA THR A 99 10.35 -0.96 -12.85
C THR A 99 10.30 -1.41 -11.39
N TYR A 100 10.30 -2.70 -11.15
CA TYR A 100 10.34 -3.29 -9.80
C TYR A 100 11.60 -2.85 -9.05
N ASP A 101 12.78 -3.00 -9.65
CA ASP A 101 14.07 -2.68 -9.03
C ASP A 101 14.16 -1.18 -8.69
N TYR A 102 13.66 -0.31 -9.57
CA TYR A 102 13.58 1.13 -9.32
C TYR A 102 12.78 1.42 -8.04
N TYR A 103 11.59 0.83 -7.89
CA TYR A 103 10.78 1.04 -6.69
C TYR A 103 11.37 0.34 -5.47
N LYS A 104 11.93 -0.84 -5.61
CA LYS A 104 12.62 -1.54 -4.51
C LYS A 104 13.76 -0.68 -3.94
N ASP A 105 14.56 -0.04 -4.80
CA ASP A 105 15.62 0.87 -4.36
C ASP A 105 15.04 2.09 -3.61
N LEU A 106 14.00 2.73 -4.14
CA LEU A 106 13.34 3.87 -3.48
C LEU A 106 12.79 3.51 -2.09
N TYR A 107 12.09 2.37 -1.97
CA TYR A 107 11.54 1.92 -0.69
C TYR A 107 12.63 1.49 0.28
N THR A 108 13.69 0.85 -0.21
CA THR A 108 14.85 0.49 0.60
C THR A 108 15.57 1.71 1.15
N ARG A 109 15.72 2.78 0.38
CA ARG A 109 16.29 4.06 0.85
C ARG A 109 15.40 4.72 1.90
N LYS A 110 14.08 4.62 1.75
CA LYS A 110 13.14 5.28 2.66
C LYS A 110 12.88 4.49 3.94
N TYR A 111 12.73 3.18 3.84
CA TYR A 111 12.25 2.31 4.93
C TYR A 111 13.29 1.28 5.40
N GLY A 112 14.47 1.24 4.80
CA GLY A 112 15.47 0.22 5.08
C GLY A 112 15.28 -1.02 4.22
N LYS A 113 16.03 -2.09 4.54
CA LYS A 113 15.94 -3.36 3.81
C LYS A 113 14.53 -3.97 3.94
N PRO A 114 14.01 -4.61 2.88
CA PRO A 114 12.72 -5.29 2.99
C PRO A 114 12.78 -6.41 4.04
N THR A 115 11.71 -6.57 4.78
CA THR A 115 11.52 -7.66 5.76
C THR A 115 11.47 -9.01 5.06
N ILE A 116 10.85 -9.03 3.88
CA ILE A 116 10.76 -10.21 3.00
C ILE A 116 11.15 -9.78 1.59
N SER A 117 11.98 -10.58 0.93
CA SER A 117 12.27 -10.43 -0.50
C SER A 117 12.39 -11.82 -1.14
N LYS A 118 11.58 -12.07 -2.15
CA LYS A 118 11.60 -13.28 -2.98
C LYS A 118 11.52 -12.87 -4.42
N GLU A 119 12.51 -13.25 -5.21
CA GLU A 119 12.66 -12.81 -6.60
C GLU A 119 12.98 -14.05 -7.45
N LYS A 120 11.91 -14.76 -7.82
CA LYS A 120 12.01 -15.99 -8.57
C LYS A 120 11.04 -16.02 -9.74
N ASN A 121 11.58 -16.17 -10.94
CA ASN A 121 10.85 -16.62 -12.12
C ASN A 121 11.31 -18.04 -12.44
N PRO A 122 10.42 -19.04 -12.45
CA PRO A 122 10.80 -20.44 -12.63
C PRO A 122 11.06 -20.84 -14.08
N ALA A 123 11.06 -19.92 -15.04
CA ALA A 123 11.32 -20.21 -16.46
C ALA A 123 12.62 -20.99 -16.66
N LEU A 124 12.58 -21.92 -17.60
CA LEU A 124 13.73 -22.78 -17.96
C LEU A 124 14.77 -22.05 -18.85
N SER A 125 14.43 -20.88 -19.36
CA SER A 125 15.34 -20.05 -20.16
C SER A 125 15.11 -18.56 -19.88
N ASP A 126 16.11 -17.74 -20.15
CA ASP A 126 16.05 -16.29 -20.00
C ASP A 126 15.41 -15.58 -21.20
N SER A 127 14.80 -16.32 -22.13
CA SER A 127 14.08 -15.71 -23.24
C SER A 127 12.84 -14.98 -22.74
N ASN A 128 12.53 -13.80 -23.29
CA ASN A 128 11.35 -13.05 -22.90
C ASN A 128 10.08 -13.89 -22.98
N THR A 129 9.93 -14.72 -24.02
CA THR A 129 8.78 -15.59 -24.19
C THR A 129 8.63 -16.58 -23.04
N ALA A 130 9.73 -17.22 -22.59
CA ALA A 130 9.69 -18.17 -21.49
C ALA A 130 9.37 -17.46 -20.16
N LEU A 131 10.01 -16.33 -19.89
CA LEU A 131 9.79 -15.55 -18.69
C LEU A 131 8.35 -15.03 -18.60
N MET A 132 7.81 -14.51 -19.70
CA MET A 132 6.43 -14.00 -19.75
C MET A 132 5.37 -15.12 -19.76
N ALA A 133 5.73 -16.33 -20.19
CA ALA A 133 4.85 -17.50 -20.05
C ALA A 133 4.60 -17.82 -18.56
N GLU A 134 5.63 -17.76 -17.72
CA GLU A 134 5.50 -17.96 -16.27
C GLU A 134 4.67 -16.85 -15.61
N VAL A 135 4.81 -15.59 -16.06
CA VAL A 135 3.94 -14.48 -15.61
C VAL A 135 2.49 -14.79 -15.96
N HIS A 136 2.23 -15.21 -17.19
CA HIS A 136 0.87 -15.57 -17.64
C HIS A 136 0.26 -16.74 -16.86
N GLN A 137 1.08 -17.72 -16.48
CA GLN A 137 0.66 -18.86 -15.67
C GLN A 137 0.49 -18.50 -14.18
N GLY A 138 1.02 -17.35 -13.74
CA GLY A 138 0.98 -16.93 -12.33
C GLY A 138 1.94 -17.73 -11.42
N THR A 139 3.00 -18.30 -11.99
CA THR A 139 4.01 -19.10 -11.27
C THR A 139 5.20 -18.27 -10.77
N VAL A 140 5.29 -17.02 -11.22
CA VAL A 140 6.31 -16.07 -10.78
C VAL A 140 6.06 -15.65 -9.33
N VAL A 141 7.12 -15.70 -8.52
CA VAL A 141 7.14 -15.16 -7.16
C VAL A 141 8.20 -14.07 -7.13
N TYR A 142 7.80 -12.84 -7.43
CA TYR A 142 8.73 -11.72 -7.53
C TYR A 142 8.18 -10.55 -6.72
N GLY A 143 8.66 -10.42 -5.47
CA GLY A 143 8.13 -9.43 -4.56
C GLY A 143 9.02 -9.15 -3.36
N SER A 144 8.84 -7.96 -2.80
CA SER A 144 9.44 -7.48 -1.55
C SER A 144 8.37 -6.85 -0.68
N ALA A 145 8.53 -6.96 0.64
CA ALA A 145 7.64 -6.35 1.62
C ALA A 145 8.44 -5.65 2.72
N TRP A 146 7.87 -4.55 3.20
CA TRP A 146 8.39 -3.76 4.33
C TRP A 146 7.31 -3.66 5.40
N GLU A 147 7.64 -4.05 6.62
CA GLU A 147 6.88 -3.68 7.80
C GLU A 147 7.30 -2.27 8.20
N VAL A 148 6.35 -1.37 8.30
CA VAL A 148 6.58 0.04 8.60
C VAL A 148 5.61 0.51 9.68
N THR A 149 5.86 1.68 10.27
CA THR A 149 4.92 2.24 11.24
C THR A 149 3.53 2.39 10.63
N GLY A 150 2.54 1.82 11.30
CA GLY A 150 1.13 1.85 10.89
C GLY A 150 0.72 0.81 9.87
N GLY A 151 1.64 -0.04 9.35
CA GLY A 151 1.22 -1.06 8.40
C GLY A 151 2.32 -1.75 7.63
N ASP A 152 2.00 -2.21 6.44
CA ASP A 152 2.95 -2.83 5.52
C ASP A 152 2.85 -2.29 4.10
N ILE A 153 3.97 -2.39 3.38
CA ILE A 153 4.06 -2.04 1.97
C ILE A 153 4.60 -3.25 1.22
N GLN A 154 3.91 -3.66 0.17
CA GLN A 154 4.30 -4.76 -0.70
C GLN A 154 4.55 -4.24 -2.11
N LEU A 155 5.63 -4.69 -2.73
CA LEU A 155 5.98 -4.45 -4.12
C LEU A 155 6.10 -5.79 -4.81
N SER A 156 5.43 -5.98 -5.96
CA SER A 156 5.46 -7.25 -6.68
C SER A 156 5.34 -7.07 -8.19
N ILE A 157 5.75 -8.12 -8.92
CA ILE A 157 5.39 -8.31 -10.33
C ILE A 157 4.22 -9.29 -10.34
N GLU A 158 3.10 -8.85 -10.90
CA GLU A 158 1.85 -9.60 -10.96
C GLU A 158 1.43 -9.83 -12.41
N LYS A 159 0.60 -10.86 -12.63
CA LYS A 159 -0.09 -11.05 -13.89
C LYS A 159 -1.06 -9.89 -14.15
N SER A 160 -1.11 -9.38 -15.38
CA SER A 160 -2.13 -8.43 -15.80
C SER A 160 -3.35 -9.15 -16.42
N SER A 161 -4.36 -8.39 -16.81
CA SER A 161 -5.52 -8.92 -17.55
C SER A 161 -5.20 -9.26 -19.01
N GLY A 162 -4.07 -8.77 -19.53
CA GLY A 162 -3.62 -9.05 -20.90
C GLY A 162 -2.98 -10.43 -21.03
N VAL A 163 -2.94 -10.94 -22.27
CA VAL A 163 -2.29 -12.21 -22.59
C VAL A 163 -0.77 -12.00 -22.64
N TYR A 164 -0.02 -12.78 -21.86
CA TYR A 164 1.44 -12.66 -21.74
C TYR A 164 1.91 -11.25 -21.30
N GLU A 165 1.11 -10.59 -20.46
CA GLU A 165 1.46 -9.32 -19.86
C GLU A 165 1.52 -9.43 -18.34
N GLY A 166 2.43 -8.70 -17.75
CA GLY A 166 2.50 -8.48 -16.31
C GLY A 166 2.44 -7.00 -15.98
N MET A 167 2.32 -6.71 -14.69
CA MET A 167 2.39 -5.35 -14.16
C MET A 167 3.18 -5.32 -12.87
N VAL A 168 3.76 -4.18 -12.56
CA VAL A 168 4.32 -3.93 -11.23
C VAL A 168 3.23 -3.32 -10.37
N MET A 169 3.09 -3.84 -9.16
CA MET A 169 2.09 -3.42 -8.18
C MET A 169 2.77 -3.01 -6.89
N ILE A 170 2.30 -1.92 -6.28
CA ILE A 170 2.64 -1.53 -4.92
C ILE A 170 1.37 -1.48 -4.11
N ARG A 171 1.32 -2.22 -2.99
CA ARG A 171 0.18 -2.24 -2.08
C ARG A 171 0.59 -1.67 -0.72
N TYR A 172 -0.19 -0.74 -0.23
CA TYR A 172 -0.11 -0.21 1.14
C TYR A 172 -1.30 -0.75 1.92
N ARG A 173 -1.06 -1.30 3.10
CA ARG A 173 -2.12 -1.76 4.02
C ARG A 173 -1.91 -1.13 5.37
N ASP A 174 -2.92 -0.45 5.86
CA ASP A 174 -2.96 0.06 7.23
C ASP A 174 -3.33 -1.07 8.18
N SER A 175 -2.49 -1.33 9.17
CA SER A 175 -2.66 -2.49 10.06
C SER A 175 -3.93 -2.39 10.92
N GLN A 176 -4.26 -1.18 11.41
CA GLN A 176 -5.41 -0.98 12.26
C GLN A 176 -6.72 -1.20 11.48
N ASN A 177 -6.81 -0.63 10.29
CA ASN A 177 -8.03 -0.71 9.48
C ASN A 177 -8.19 -2.07 8.81
N VAL A 178 -7.09 -2.79 8.53
CA VAL A 178 -7.15 -4.21 8.13
C VAL A 178 -7.71 -5.07 9.25
N GLU A 179 -7.28 -4.84 10.51
CA GLU A 179 -7.82 -5.56 11.67
C GLU A 179 -9.31 -5.25 11.87
N THR A 180 -9.73 -3.97 11.74
CA THR A 180 -11.14 -3.59 11.77
C THR A 180 -11.95 -4.34 10.73
N LYS A 181 -11.43 -4.45 9.48
CA LYS A 181 -12.09 -5.22 8.43
C LYS A 181 -12.22 -6.70 8.79
N ILE A 182 -11.15 -7.29 9.34
CA ILE A 182 -11.16 -8.71 9.76
C ILE A 182 -12.20 -8.93 10.86
N GLN A 183 -12.30 -8.03 11.84
CA GLN A 183 -13.30 -8.15 12.91
C GLN A 183 -14.73 -8.05 12.35
N ASN A 184 -14.99 -7.11 11.43
CA ASN A 184 -16.30 -7.03 10.77
C ASN A 184 -16.63 -8.34 10.02
N ASP A 185 -15.67 -8.93 9.30
CA ASP A 185 -15.88 -10.19 8.59
C ASP A 185 -16.14 -11.37 9.57
N LEU A 186 -15.50 -11.35 10.75
CA LEU A 186 -15.72 -12.37 11.78
C LEU A 186 -17.09 -12.25 12.45
N ASP A 187 -17.61 -11.04 12.56
CA ASP A 187 -18.94 -10.79 13.12
C ASP A 187 -20.06 -11.26 12.17
N ASP A 188 -19.75 -11.48 10.87
CA ASP A 188 -20.69 -11.97 9.86
C ASP A 188 -20.78 -13.50 9.79
N ILE A 189 -19.93 -14.26 10.52
CA ILE A 189 -19.88 -15.73 10.53
C ILE A 189 -20.23 -16.31 11.91
#